data_53b113d60c426f9a4252c9eeb216dcd8
#
_entry.id   53b113d60c426f9a4252c9eeb216dcd8
#
_cell.length_a   1.000
_cell.length_b   1.000
_cell.length_c   1.000
_cell.angle_alpha   90.00
_cell.angle_beta   90.00
_cell.angle_gamma   90.00
#
_symmetry.space_group_name_H-M   'P 1'
#
loop_
_entity.id
_entity.type
_entity.pdbx_description
1 polymer ?
#
loop_
_entity_poly.entity_id
_entity_poly.type
_entity_poly.pdbx_seq_one_letter_code
_entity_poly.pdbx_strand_id
1 'polypeptide(L)'
;MTSKFDYIIAGGGSAGCALAYRLAKNSSASVCLVEAGGHGRDLFIKMPAGNGFVFGNPKLDWGYSSIPQKELNNRQIYFARGKALGGSSIVNGMIYMRGIASDYDNWRQMGLNGWSYSDLLPYFKRSEGSLNRQDQYHGNHGPLKVEPARNFGKLDKAFIKAALQSGHNFLEDFNGPVRTGVSRVDSTVHKGIRQSSALAYLKKIPKNLHIFTNTHISRILFEQTRAVGIESTKGDKFFANQEVIICQGAFGTPQLLMLSGIGPSHHLLSHGIKPIMDLQGVGQNLADHIDVSIQYGSRSMDLSAAKYQRLDKAALLMGKWLLNGSGPGGGSLFSTVLFHALEDPNMPELQVYMTPMIFDENFENGESESVPFFQRLGRKLLIRGRKVAKPGIQIDINQERPKSFGSVRLLSSDPLKHPKIDPNYLYDSRDLAELVKGVKAMREVMAQPEISQYLSGEKGVWANANTENEIISAIRETAYTGHHPCSTARMGVNSDVNSVLDDKLKVRGIEGLRVCDASAMPTQITGNLYATVIAMAEKAADMILGFTPLSSKNLKDL
;
A
#
# COMPACT_ATOMS: atom_id res chain seq x y z
N MET A 1 1.12 -0.40 -32.99
CA MET A 1 1.76 -1.74 -32.96
C MET A 1 0.71 -2.79 -32.66
N THR A 2 0.80 -3.98 -33.27
CA THR A 2 -0.07 -5.13 -32.95
C THR A 2 0.81 -6.31 -32.59
N SER A 3 0.63 -6.87 -31.40
CA SER A 3 1.47 -7.96 -30.88
C SER A 3 0.59 -9.02 -30.21
N LYS A 4 1.04 -10.27 -30.21
CA LYS A 4 0.29 -11.41 -29.69
C LYS A 4 1.14 -12.20 -28.68
N PHE A 5 0.52 -12.55 -27.52
CA PHE A 5 1.15 -13.26 -26.40
C PHE A 5 0.19 -14.29 -25.84
N ASP A 6 0.66 -15.21 -25.02
CA ASP A 6 -0.21 -16.14 -24.33
C ASP A 6 -0.93 -15.46 -23.16
N TYR A 7 -0.20 -14.72 -22.36
CA TYR A 7 -0.73 -13.95 -21.23
C TYR A 7 -0.39 -12.47 -21.34
N ILE A 8 -1.37 -11.62 -21.04
CA ILE A 8 -1.17 -10.17 -20.94
C ILE A 8 -1.47 -9.74 -19.50
N ILE A 9 -0.52 -9.04 -18.90
CA ILE A 9 -0.66 -8.44 -17.56
C ILE A 9 -0.75 -6.93 -17.71
N ALA A 10 -1.91 -6.40 -17.36
CA ALA A 10 -2.25 -4.98 -17.43
C ALA A 10 -1.94 -4.29 -16.10
N GLY A 11 -0.77 -3.66 -16.00
CA GLY A 11 -0.24 -2.99 -14.82
C GLY A 11 0.99 -3.69 -14.22
N GLY A 12 2.14 -3.02 -14.30
CA GLY A 12 3.42 -3.45 -13.74
C GLY A 12 3.59 -3.10 -12.26
N GLY A 13 2.52 -3.15 -11.47
CA GLY A 13 2.52 -2.86 -10.04
C GLY A 13 3.11 -3.97 -9.17
N SER A 14 2.80 -3.92 -7.88
CA SER A 14 3.30 -4.91 -6.90
C SER A 14 2.94 -6.34 -7.30
N ALA A 15 1.68 -6.61 -7.60
CA ALA A 15 1.23 -7.92 -8.06
C ALA A 15 1.74 -8.25 -9.46
N GLY A 16 1.58 -7.31 -10.42
CA GLY A 16 1.88 -7.57 -11.83
C GLY A 16 3.33 -7.96 -12.08
N CYS A 17 4.30 -7.36 -11.39
CA CYS A 17 5.72 -7.75 -11.50
C CYS A 17 5.96 -9.18 -10.99
N ALA A 18 5.36 -9.56 -9.86
CA ALA A 18 5.50 -10.90 -9.28
C ALA A 18 4.83 -11.96 -10.17
N LEU A 19 3.61 -11.69 -10.61
CA LEU A 19 2.83 -12.55 -11.49
C LEU A 19 3.52 -12.78 -12.83
N ALA A 20 3.95 -11.71 -13.50
CA ALA A 20 4.66 -11.78 -14.78
C ALA A 20 5.92 -12.64 -14.70
N TYR A 21 6.71 -12.44 -13.66
CA TYR A 21 7.91 -13.23 -13.43
C TYR A 21 7.59 -14.72 -13.22
N ARG A 22 6.58 -15.04 -12.39
CA ARG A 22 6.21 -16.43 -12.09
C ARG A 22 5.66 -17.14 -13.30
N LEU A 23 4.76 -16.51 -14.06
CA LEU A 23 4.21 -17.09 -15.29
C LEU A 23 5.33 -17.38 -16.30
N ALA A 24 6.20 -16.41 -16.56
CA ALA A 24 7.28 -16.59 -17.53
C ALA A 24 8.36 -17.56 -17.05
N LYS A 25 8.69 -17.61 -15.75
CA LYS A 25 9.72 -18.49 -15.21
C LYS A 25 9.27 -19.95 -15.18
N ASN A 26 7.99 -20.20 -14.90
CA ASN A 26 7.44 -21.52 -14.62
C ASN A 26 6.76 -22.15 -15.84
N SER A 27 6.76 -21.48 -16.99
CA SER A 27 6.22 -22.01 -18.25
C SER A 27 7.03 -21.53 -19.46
N SER A 28 6.75 -22.10 -20.63
CA SER A 28 7.25 -21.63 -21.92
C SER A 28 6.34 -20.57 -22.56
N ALA A 29 5.22 -20.21 -21.91
CA ALA A 29 4.26 -19.26 -22.44
C ALA A 29 4.88 -17.88 -22.60
N SER A 30 4.53 -17.19 -23.67
CA SER A 30 4.90 -15.79 -23.90
C SER A 30 4.08 -14.86 -23.01
N VAL A 31 4.74 -14.04 -22.18
CA VAL A 31 4.09 -13.16 -21.21
C VAL A 31 4.38 -11.70 -21.57
N CYS A 32 3.33 -10.89 -21.64
CA CYS A 32 3.41 -9.45 -21.86
C CYS A 32 3.05 -8.71 -20.57
N LEU A 33 3.93 -7.83 -20.10
CA LEU A 33 3.67 -6.92 -18.98
C LEU A 33 3.62 -5.49 -19.49
N VAL A 34 2.49 -4.81 -19.30
CA VAL A 34 2.27 -3.43 -19.75
C VAL A 34 2.15 -2.49 -18.55
N GLU A 35 2.93 -1.42 -18.53
CA GLU A 35 2.99 -0.43 -17.46
C GLU A 35 2.88 1.00 -18.01
N ALA A 36 2.02 1.81 -17.38
CA ALA A 36 1.80 3.20 -17.78
C ALA A 36 3.00 4.11 -17.53
N GLY A 37 3.73 3.87 -16.44
CA GLY A 37 4.94 4.61 -16.08
C GLY A 37 6.21 4.02 -16.65
N GLY A 38 7.35 4.56 -16.22
CA GLY A 38 8.68 4.14 -16.65
C GLY A 38 9.22 2.89 -15.92
N HIS A 39 10.51 2.63 -16.09
CA HIS A 39 11.18 1.45 -15.55
C HIS A 39 11.40 1.45 -14.02
N GLY A 40 11.06 2.51 -13.29
CA GLY A 40 11.25 2.56 -11.83
C GLY A 40 12.72 2.49 -11.37
N ARG A 41 13.66 2.96 -12.20
CA ARG A 41 15.11 2.93 -11.92
C ARG A 41 15.67 4.23 -11.34
N ASP A 42 14.78 5.16 -10.98
CA ASP A 42 15.15 6.45 -10.40
C ASP A 42 15.93 6.26 -9.08
N LEU A 43 16.89 7.16 -8.85
CA LEU A 43 17.77 7.13 -7.68
C LEU A 43 16.96 7.26 -6.37
N PHE A 44 15.95 8.12 -6.37
CA PHE A 44 15.11 8.37 -5.19
C PHE A 44 14.13 7.23 -4.90
N ILE A 45 13.76 6.43 -5.93
CA ILE A 45 13.05 5.17 -5.73
C ILE A 45 13.93 4.16 -4.99
N LYS A 46 15.20 4.04 -5.39
CA LYS A 46 16.14 3.07 -4.77
C LYS A 46 16.52 3.44 -3.35
N MET A 47 16.62 4.73 -3.07
CA MET A 47 16.98 5.25 -1.75
C MET A 47 15.77 5.18 -0.81
N PRO A 48 15.82 4.39 0.30
CA PRO A 48 14.71 4.29 1.24
C PRO A 48 14.20 5.63 1.78
N ALA A 49 15.09 6.53 2.14
CA ALA A 49 14.73 7.88 2.59
C ALA A 49 14.29 8.84 1.46
N GLY A 50 14.25 8.34 0.21
CA GLY A 50 13.93 9.16 -0.97
C GLY A 50 12.43 9.42 -1.20
N ASN A 51 11.54 8.86 -0.39
CA ASN A 51 10.08 8.98 -0.57
C ASN A 51 9.61 10.41 -0.83
N GLY A 52 10.12 11.38 -0.06
CA GLY A 52 9.75 12.79 -0.22
C GLY A 52 10.05 13.40 -1.60
N PHE A 53 10.82 12.72 -2.47
CA PHE A 53 11.07 13.13 -3.85
C PHE A 53 10.21 12.38 -4.85
N VAL A 54 9.56 11.27 -4.43
CA VAL A 54 8.66 10.47 -5.26
C VAL A 54 7.22 10.96 -5.12
N PHE A 55 6.77 11.25 -3.89
CA PHE A 55 5.44 11.80 -3.62
C PHE A 55 5.18 13.07 -4.44
N GLY A 56 4.02 13.13 -5.12
CA GLY A 56 3.60 14.24 -5.95
C GLY A 56 4.53 14.53 -7.14
N ASN A 57 5.41 13.60 -7.51
CA ASN A 57 6.19 13.70 -8.75
C ASN A 57 5.35 13.10 -9.91
N PRO A 58 4.84 13.88 -10.86
CA PRO A 58 3.90 13.40 -11.88
C PRO A 58 4.47 12.34 -12.82
N LYS A 59 5.80 12.15 -12.81
CA LYS A 59 6.46 11.06 -13.56
C LYS A 59 6.47 9.73 -12.78
N LEU A 60 6.37 9.77 -11.45
CA LEU A 60 6.53 8.62 -10.57
C LEU A 60 5.31 8.35 -9.68
N ASP A 61 4.37 9.30 -9.64
CA ASP A 61 3.18 9.26 -8.81
C ASP A 61 1.95 9.62 -9.65
N TRP A 62 0.87 8.86 -9.47
CA TRP A 62 -0.40 9.16 -10.14
C TRP A 62 -1.05 10.44 -9.63
N GLY A 63 -0.81 10.81 -8.36
CA GLY A 63 -1.37 12.02 -7.75
C GLY A 63 -2.89 11.97 -7.62
N TYR A 64 -3.47 10.84 -7.22
CA TYR A 64 -4.91 10.75 -7.00
C TYR A 64 -5.35 11.59 -5.80
N SER A 65 -6.58 12.10 -5.86
CA SER A 65 -7.25 12.76 -4.74
C SER A 65 -8.68 12.26 -4.60
N SER A 66 -9.17 12.22 -3.36
CA SER A 66 -10.58 11.93 -3.11
C SER A 66 -11.47 13.11 -3.56
N ILE A 67 -12.76 12.85 -3.67
CA ILE A 67 -13.75 13.94 -3.58
C ILE A 67 -13.72 14.53 -2.16
N PRO A 68 -14.30 15.73 -1.94
CA PRO A 68 -14.44 16.29 -0.61
C PRO A 68 -15.09 15.30 0.37
N GLN A 69 -14.42 15.04 1.50
CA GLN A 69 -14.88 14.10 2.53
C GLN A 69 -15.69 14.83 3.59
N LYS A 70 -16.99 14.58 3.64
CA LYS A 70 -17.93 15.30 4.51
C LYS A 70 -17.50 15.28 5.98
N GLU A 71 -17.15 14.10 6.48
CA GLU A 71 -16.79 13.91 7.88
C GLU A 71 -15.34 14.38 8.20
N LEU A 72 -14.59 14.78 7.20
CA LEU A 72 -13.26 15.39 7.32
C LEU A 72 -13.27 16.87 6.91
N ASN A 73 -14.29 17.63 7.31
CA ASN A 73 -14.43 19.07 7.04
C ASN A 73 -14.37 19.41 5.54
N ASN A 74 -14.90 18.55 4.68
CA ASN A 74 -14.86 18.64 3.22
C ASN A 74 -13.44 18.71 2.61
N ARG A 75 -12.41 18.22 3.32
CA ARG A 75 -11.06 18.11 2.76
C ARG A 75 -11.01 17.04 1.67
N GLN A 76 -10.21 17.28 0.66
CA GLN A 76 -9.80 16.28 -0.31
C GLN A 76 -8.53 15.58 0.20
N ILE A 77 -8.52 14.27 0.18
CA ILE A 77 -7.40 13.45 0.68
C ILE A 77 -6.57 12.99 -0.50
N TYR A 78 -5.27 13.27 -0.42
CA TYR A 78 -4.30 12.88 -1.44
C TYR A 78 -3.86 11.42 -1.27
N PHE A 79 -3.84 10.67 -2.38
CA PHE A 79 -3.40 9.28 -2.43
C PHE A 79 -2.16 9.13 -3.30
N ALA A 80 -1.00 8.98 -2.70
CA ALA A 80 0.20 8.60 -3.44
C ALA A 80 0.08 7.18 -4.00
N ARG A 81 0.21 7.02 -5.33
CA ARG A 81 0.23 5.72 -6.01
C ARG A 81 1.37 5.71 -7.03
N GLY A 82 2.28 4.76 -6.90
CA GLY A 82 3.46 4.69 -7.77
C GLY A 82 3.09 4.46 -9.24
N LYS A 83 3.69 5.27 -10.13
CA LYS A 83 3.52 5.25 -11.60
C LYS A 83 4.83 4.84 -12.27
N ALA A 84 5.22 3.60 -12.08
CA ALA A 84 6.37 2.96 -12.71
C ALA A 84 6.33 1.45 -12.44
N LEU A 85 7.20 0.67 -13.08
CA LEU A 85 7.40 -0.74 -12.71
C LEU A 85 7.69 -0.87 -11.22
N GLY A 86 6.92 -1.73 -10.56
CA GLY A 86 6.85 -1.88 -9.11
C GLY A 86 5.60 -1.24 -8.49
N GLY A 87 4.90 -0.35 -9.20
CA GLY A 87 3.69 0.34 -8.70
C GLY A 87 3.92 0.97 -7.34
N SER A 88 2.96 0.90 -6.43
CA SER A 88 3.08 1.54 -5.11
C SER A 88 4.22 1.00 -4.22
N SER A 89 4.86 -0.12 -4.58
CA SER A 89 6.08 -0.57 -3.88
C SER A 89 7.30 0.34 -4.13
N ILE A 90 7.24 1.27 -5.11
CA ILE A 90 8.31 2.27 -5.33
C ILE A 90 8.20 3.45 -4.36
N VAL A 91 7.06 3.62 -3.68
CA VAL A 91 6.73 4.79 -2.86
C VAL A 91 6.29 4.45 -1.44
N ASN A 92 6.02 3.18 -1.12
CA ASN A 92 5.57 2.73 0.19
C ASN A 92 6.57 2.98 1.33
N GLY A 93 6.12 2.84 2.59
CA GLY A 93 6.96 2.95 3.79
C GLY A 93 7.93 1.78 4.01
N MET A 94 7.91 0.76 3.14
CA MET A 94 8.77 -0.43 3.19
C MET A 94 8.59 -1.33 4.42
N ILE A 95 7.55 -1.16 5.19
CA ILE A 95 7.22 -2.06 6.29
C ILE A 95 6.83 -3.42 5.71
N TYR A 96 7.48 -4.50 6.17
CA TYR A 96 7.09 -5.86 5.82
C TYR A 96 6.13 -6.40 6.87
N MET A 97 4.86 -6.43 6.53
CA MET A 97 3.77 -6.83 7.42
C MET A 97 2.79 -7.69 6.64
N ARG A 98 2.30 -8.77 7.25
CA ARG A 98 1.19 -9.59 6.75
C ARG A 98 -0.07 -9.23 7.53
N GLY A 99 -1.24 -9.62 7.08
CA GLY A 99 -2.42 -9.65 7.94
C GLY A 99 -2.27 -10.65 9.08
N ILE A 100 -3.14 -10.58 10.08
CA ILE A 100 -3.25 -11.63 11.10
C ILE A 100 -3.97 -12.86 10.53
N ALA A 101 -3.82 -14.01 11.16
CA ALA A 101 -4.42 -15.25 10.67
C ALA A 101 -5.93 -15.13 10.49
N SER A 102 -6.62 -14.50 11.43
CA SER A 102 -8.08 -14.31 11.39
C SER A 102 -8.58 -13.48 10.20
N ASP A 103 -7.77 -12.58 9.62
CA ASP A 103 -8.16 -11.83 8.42
C ASP A 103 -8.42 -12.78 7.25
N TYR A 104 -7.49 -13.71 7.00
CA TYR A 104 -7.57 -14.68 5.90
C TYR A 104 -8.52 -15.84 6.22
N ASP A 105 -8.60 -16.26 7.48
CA ASP A 105 -9.54 -17.29 7.90
C ASP A 105 -10.98 -16.79 7.79
N ASN A 106 -11.22 -15.47 7.97
CA ASN A 106 -12.49 -14.83 7.63
C ASN A 106 -12.80 -14.92 6.12
N TRP A 107 -11.81 -14.75 5.23
CA TRP A 107 -12.02 -14.95 3.79
C TRP A 107 -12.51 -16.37 3.49
N ARG A 108 -11.91 -17.38 4.15
CA ARG A 108 -12.36 -18.76 4.03
C ARG A 108 -13.78 -18.95 4.59
N GLN A 109 -14.10 -18.33 5.72
CA GLN A 109 -15.45 -18.38 6.31
C GLN A 109 -16.51 -17.73 5.40
N MET A 110 -16.12 -16.71 4.61
CA MET A 110 -16.95 -16.14 3.54
C MET A 110 -17.16 -17.10 2.35
N GLY A 111 -16.63 -18.33 2.40
CA GLY A 111 -16.76 -19.35 1.37
C GLY A 111 -15.63 -19.37 0.33
N LEU A 112 -14.57 -18.58 0.51
CA LEU A 112 -13.43 -18.52 -0.40
C LEU A 112 -12.42 -19.62 -0.07
N ASN A 113 -12.65 -20.81 -0.61
CA ASN A 113 -11.79 -21.96 -0.36
C ASN A 113 -10.38 -21.76 -0.88
N GLY A 114 -9.38 -22.15 -0.08
CA GLY A 114 -7.97 -21.97 -0.41
C GLY A 114 -7.41 -20.59 -0.08
N TRP A 115 -8.15 -19.70 0.62
CA TRP A 115 -7.72 -18.35 0.99
C TRP A 115 -7.56 -18.15 2.50
N SER A 116 -7.51 -19.21 3.31
CA SER A 116 -7.15 -19.12 4.72
C SER A 116 -5.69 -18.74 4.92
N TYR A 117 -5.32 -18.36 6.14
CA TYR A 117 -3.91 -18.10 6.47
C TYR A 117 -3.03 -19.32 6.20
N SER A 118 -3.49 -20.52 6.58
CA SER A 118 -2.76 -21.76 6.32
C SER A 118 -2.51 -22.03 4.84
N ASP A 119 -3.44 -21.62 3.95
CA ASP A 119 -3.30 -21.73 2.50
C ASP A 119 -2.36 -20.68 1.91
N LEU A 120 -2.29 -19.50 2.51
CA LEU A 120 -1.46 -18.37 2.05
C LEU A 120 -0.03 -18.39 2.63
N LEU A 121 0.18 -18.99 3.80
CA LEU A 121 1.49 -19.04 4.44
C LEU A 121 2.61 -19.60 3.56
N PRO A 122 2.42 -20.67 2.79
CA PRO A 122 3.44 -21.16 1.85
C PRO A 122 3.81 -20.14 0.78
N TYR A 123 2.86 -19.30 0.34
CA TYR A 123 3.09 -18.25 -0.66
C TYR A 123 3.77 -17.02 -0.06
N PHE A 124 3.47 -16.67 1.18
CA PHE A 124 4.26 -15.69 1.93
C PHE A 124 5.71 -16.13 2.03
N LYS A 125 5.96 -17.37 2.46
CA LYS A 125 7.31 -17.93 2.58
C LYS A 125 8.03 -18.02 1.23
N ARG A 126 7.31 -18.35 0.13
CA ARG A 126 7.88 -18.41 -1.23
C ARG A 126 8.32 -17.05 -1.73
N SER A 127 7.61 -15.99 -1.37
CA SER A 127 7.95 -14.62 -1.77
C SER A 127 9.04 -13.99 -0.92
N GLU A 128 9.11 -14.34 0.35
CA GLU A 128 9.99 -13.74 1.34
C GLU A 128 11.41 -14.28 1.28
N GLY A 129 12.39 -13.37 1.27
CA GLY A 129 13.79 -13.65 1.42
C GLY A 129 14.32 -12.97 2.69
N SER A 130 13.85 -13.41 3.85
CA SER A 130 14.29 -12.88 5.14
C SER A 130 15.78 -13.13 5.36
N LEU A 131 16.49 -12.12 5.86
CA LEU A 131 17.92 -12.19 6.14
C LEU A 131 18.22 -12.54 7.59
N ASN A 132 17.23 -12.51 8.45
CA ASN A 132 17.36 -12.70 9.90
C ASN A 132 16.43 -13.77 10.49
N ARG A 133 15.48 -14.29 9.69
CA ARG A 133 14.52 -15.30 10.14
C ARG A 133 14.44 -16.45 9.16
N GLN A 134 14.36 -17.66 9.69
CA GLN A 134 14.04 -18.89 8.96
C GLN A 134 13.37 -19.85 9.92
N ASP A 135 12.05 -19.88 9.91
CA ASP A 135 11.24 -20.66 10.83
C ASP A 135 9.95 -21.13 10.17
N GLN A 136 9.00 -21.56 10.96
CA GLN A 136 7.69 -22.01 10.48
C GLN A 136 6.89 -20.89 9.80
N TYR A 137 7.08 -19.63 10.19
CA TYR A 137 6.40 -18.47 9.60
C TYR A 137 7.18 -17.84 8.44
N HIS A 138 8.53 -17.90 8.45
CA HIS A 138 9.40 -17.14 7.55
C HIS A 138 10.08 -17.99 6.48
N GLY A 139 10.22 -17.39 5.28
CA GLY A 139 11.05 -17.88 4.19
C GLY A 139 12.31 -17.04 4.00
N ASN A 140 13.43 -17.67 3.61
CA ASN A 140 14.71 -16.97 3.41
C ASN A 140 15.24 -17.02 1.97
N HIS A 141 14.57 -17.73 1.07
CA HIS A 141 14.99 -17.91 -0.33
C HIS A 141 14.18 -17.09 -1.34
N GLY A 142 13.13 -16.40 -0.90
CA GLY A 142 12.26 -15.63 -1.77
C GLY A 142 12.98 -14.43 -2.41
N PRO A 143 12.40 -13.91 -3.51
CA PRO A 143 12.99 -12.78 -4.22
C PRO A 143 12.88 -11.46 -3.46
N LEU A 144 11.85 -11.27 -2.64
CA LEU A 144 11.64 -10.06 -1.84
C LEU A 144 12.52 -10.09 -0.59
N LYS A 145 13.63 -9.37 -0.60
CA LYS A 145 14.54 -9.33 0.53
C LYS A 145 13.96 -8.47 1.66
N VAL A 146 14.06 -9.02 2.87
CA VAL A 146 13.52 -8.45 4.11
C VAL A 146 14.61 -8.45 5.17
N GLU A 147 14.79 -7.31 5.85
CA GLU A 147 15.74 -7.16 6.96
C GLU A 147 15.17 -6.24 8.05
N PRO A 148 15.64 -6.28 9.31
CA PRO A 148 15.21 -5.35 10.33
C PRO A 148 15.43 -3.89 9.92
N ALA A 149 14.48 -3.01 10.22
CA ALA A 149 14.53 -1.60 9.84
C ALA A 149 15.84 -0.93 10.31
N ARG A 150 16.56 -0.25 9.42
CA ARG A 150 17.93 0.23 9.69
C ARG A 150 17.99 1.48 10.56
N ASN A 151 17.01 2.38 10.47
CA ASN A 151 17.02 3.67 11.15
C ASN A 151 16.49 3.62 12.58
N PHE A 152 16.81 2.54 13.30
CA PHE A 152 16.38 2.31 14.67
C PHE A 152 17.28 3.09 15.65
N GLY A 153 16.81 4.26 16.11
CA GLY A 153 17.57 5.22 16.89
C GLY A 153 17.18 5.33 18.37
N LYS A 154 17.59 6.43 18.98
CA LYS A 154 17.33 6.72 20.41
C LYS A 154 15.84 6.92 20.69
N LEU A 155 15.12 7.63 19.80
CA LEU A 155 13.69 7.85 19.97
C LEU A 155 12.87 6.57 19.78
N ASP A 156 13.27 5.68 18.86
CA ASP A 156 12.64 4.36 18.69
C ASP A 156 12.73 3.53 19.98
N LYS A 157 13.93 3.47 20.56
CA LYS A 157 14.16 2.77 21.84
C LYS A 157 13.34 3.38 22.98
N ALA A 158 13.28 4.71 23.02
CA ALA A 158 12.50 5.42 24.03
C ALA A 158 11.00 5.17 23.88
N PHE A 159 10.48 5.14 22.65
CA PHE A 159 9.07 4.82 22.38
C PHE A 159 8.72 3.38 22.79
N ILE A 160 9.57 2.39 22.44
CA ILE A 160 9.37 1.00 22.89
C ILE A 160 9.31 0.93 24.42
N LYS A 161 10.27 1.55 25.12
CA LYS A 161 10.28 1.54 26.58
C LYS A 161 9.04 2.23 27.18
N ALA A 162 8.59 3.34 26.58
CA ALA A 162 7.39 4.04 27.01
C ALA A 162 6.15 3.16 26.81
N ALA A 163 6.03 2.46 25.69
CA ALA A 163 4.96 1.51 25.45
C ALA A 163 4.95 0.37 26.49
N LEU A 164 6.13 -0.16 26.84
CA LEU A 164 6.25 -1.17 27.90
C LEU A 164 5.82 -0.61 29.29
N GLN A 165 6.18 0.64 29.59
CA GLN A 165 5.75 1.31 30.83
C GLN A 165 4.23 1.52 30.87
N SER A 166 3.56 1.64 29.71
CA SER A 166 2.12 1.74 29.57
C SER A 166 1.41 0.37 29.46
N GLY A 167 2.12 -0.72 29.77
CA GLY A 167 1.55 -2.07 29.84
C GLY A 167 1.50 -2.85 28.53
N HIS A 168 2.09 -2.34 27.43
CA HIS A 168 2.19 -3.10 26.18
C HIS A 168 3.29 -4.15 26.26
N ASN A 169 3.14 -5.24 25.49
CA ASN A 169 4.14 -6.29 25.41
C ASN A 169 5.21 -5.97 24.35
N PHE A 170 6.45 -6.40 24.60
CA PHE A 170 7.46 -6.44 23.54
C PHE A 170 7.22 -7.65 22.65
N LEU A 171 7.32 -7.47 21.33
CA LEU A 171 7.26 -8.55 20.35
C LEU A 171 8.60 -8.71 19.65
N GLU A 172 9.03 -9.95 19.47
CA GLU A 172 10.19 -10.23 18.63
C GLU A 172 9.83 -10.20 17.15
N ASP A 173 8.57 -10.56 16.82
CA ASP A 173 8.10 -10.71 15.45
C ASP A 173 6.61 -10.38 15.30
N PHE A 174 6.30 -9.43 14.41
CA PHE A 174 4.92 -9.11 14.06
C PHE A 174 4.28 -10.09 13.07
N ASN A 175 5.05 -10.90 12.36
CA ASN A 175 4.54 -11.87 11.40
C ASN A 175 4.45 -13.29 11.95
N GLY A 176 4.69 -13.43 13.27
CA GLY A 176 4.49 -14.62 14.07
C GLY A 176 3.03 -14.79 14.56
N PRO A 177 2.82 -15.60 15.62
CA PRO A 177 1.48 -15.94 16.11
C PRO A 177 0.76 -14.80 16.84
N VAL A 178 1.49 -13.83 17.38
CA VAL A 178 0.96 -12.71 18.16
C VAL A 178 1.22 -11.39 17.44
N ARG A 179 0.23 -10.51 17.43
CA ARG A 179 0.33 -9.21 16.76
C ARG A 179 0.35 -8.02 17.74
N THR A 180 -0.37 -8.10 18.86
CA THR A 180 -0.53 -6.98 19.80
C THR A 180 0.73 -6.76 20.63
N GLY A 181 1.30 -5.57 20.53
CA GLY A 181 2.51 -5.18 21.22
C GLY A 181 3.40 -4.25 20.39
N VAL A 182 4.58 -3.94 20.89
CA VAL A 182 5.53 -2.97 20.31
C VAL A 182 6.85 -3.64 19.94
N SER A 183 7.38 -3.28 18.76
CA SER A 183 8.72 -3.73 18.34
C SER A 183 9.31 -2.87 17.23
N ARG A 184 10.57 -3.15 16.91
CA ARG A 184 11.22 -2.80 15.66
C ARG A 184 10.64 -3.64 14.54
N VAL A 185 10.30 -3.03 13.41
CA VAL A 185 9.74 -3.74 12.24
C VAL A 185 10.82 -4.36 11.37
N ASP A 186 10.43 -5.39 10.62
CA ASP A 186 11.16 -5.83 9.45
C ASP A 186 10.76 -4.99 8.23
N SER A 187 11.71 -4.70 7.35
CA SER A 187 11.52 -3.82 6.21
C SER A 187 11.94 -4.45 4.89
N THR A 188 11.24 -4.08 3.81
CA THR A 188 11.60 -4.47 2.43
C THR A 188 12.74 -3.59 1.91
N VAL A 189 13.88 -3.70 2.59
CA VAL A 189 15.16 -3.05 2.27
C VAL A 189 16.23 -4.11 2.23
N HIS A 190 17.21 -3.97 1.36
CA HIS A 190 18.40 -4.82 1.34
C HIS A 190 19.64 -4.00 0.99
N LYS A 191 20.64 -4.03 1.85
CA LYS A 191 21.90 -3.25 1.67
C LYS A 191 21.62 -1.76 1.43
N GLY A 192 20.63 -1.20 2.12
CA GLY A 192 20.24 0.20 1.98
C GLY A 192 19.50 0.55 0.70
N ILE A 193 18.95 -0.43 0.00
CA ILE A 193 18.18 -0.25 -1.23
C ILE A 193 16.78 -0.81 -1.03
N ARG A 194 15.77 0.03 -1.35
CA ARG A 194 14.35 -0.37 -1.40
C ARG A 194 14.16 -1.60 -2.28
N GLN A 195 13.43 -2.58 -1.77
CA GLN A 195 13.02 -3.78 -2.50
C GLN A 195 11.61 -3.58 -3.05
N SER A 196 11.49 -2.79 -4.14
CA SER A 196 10.24 -2.76 -4.89
C SER A 196 9.99 -4.11 -5.57
N SER A 197 8.73 -4.42 -5.92
CA SER A 197 8.38 -5.64 -6.64
C SER A 197 9.16 -5.79 -7.95
N ALA A 198 9.37 -4.67 -8.68
CA ALA A 198 10.20 -4.68 -9.88
C ALA A 198 11.65 -5.09 -9.59
N LEU A 199 12.27 -4.55 -8.53
CA LEU A 199 13.64 -4.91 -8.18
C LEU A 199 13.74 -6.36 -7.68
N ALA A 200 12.73 -6.82 -6.92
CA ALA A 200 12.70 -8.17 -6.37
C ALA A 200 12.51 -9.23 -7.47
N TYR A 201 11.58 -9.04 -8.38
CA TYR A 201 11.18 -10.05 -9.36
C TYR A 201 11.77 -9.84 -10.76
N LEU A 202 11.97 -8.59 -11.21
CA LEU A 202 12.40 -8.30 -12.57
C LEU A 202 13.90 -8.00 -12.70
N LYS A 203 14.71 -8.34 -11.69
CA LYS A 203 16.18 -8.21 -11.75
C LYS A 203 16.79 -9.12 -12.82
N LYS A 204 16.25 -10.34 -12.97
CA LYS A 204 16.59 -11.28 -14.02
C LYS A 204 15.32 -11.62 -14.79
N ILE A 205 15.13 -10.99 -15.95
CA ILE A 205 13.93 -11.13 -16.77
C ILE A 205 14.03 -12.44 -17.56
N PRO A 206 13.05 -13.36 -17.44
CA PRO A 206 12.97 -14.54 -18.31
C PRO A 206 12.87 -14.14 -19.80
N LYS A 207 13.39 -14.97 -20.70
CA LYS A 207 13.44 -14.66 -22.14
C LYS A 207 12.06 -14.49 -22.79
N ASN A 208 11.07 -15.20 -22.27
CA ASN A 208 9.67 -15.19 -22.71
C ASN A 208 8.81 -14.10 -22.02
N LEU A 209 9.41 -13.21 -21.21
CA LEU A 209 8.73 -12.06 -20.60
C LEU A 209 9.09 -10.78 -21.38
N HIS A 210 8.06 -10.15 -21.94
CA HIS A 210 8.14 -8.90 -22.70
C HIS A 210 7.53 -7.76 -21.88
N ILE A 211 8.26 -6.68 -21.67
CA ILE A 211 7.84 -5.56 -20.81
C ILE A 211 7.72 -4.29 -21.66
N PHE A 212 6.52 -3.67 -21.61
CA PHE A 212 6.21 -2.41 -22.28
C PHE A 212 5.92 -1.35 -21.22
N THR A 213 6.81 -0.37 -21.11
CA THR A 213 6.66 0.78 -20.21
C THR A 213 6.20 2.02 -20.96
N ASN A 214 5.76 3.07 -20.24
CA ASN A 214 5.19 4.29 -20.80
C ASN A 214 4.00 4.01 -21.75
N THR A 215 3.22 2.97 -21.42
CA THR A 215 2.09 2.46 -22.19
C THR A 215 0.85 2.43 -21.31
N HIS A 216 0.04 3.48 -21.37
CA HIS A 216 -1.19 3.59 -20.61
C HIS A 216 -2.31 2.82 -21.34
N ILE A 217 -2.95 1.89 -20.65
CA ILE A 217 -4.03 1.06 -21.19
C ILE A 217 -5.34 1.85 -21.12
N SER A 218 -6.05 1.93 -22.24
CA SER A 218 -7.33 2.63 -22.35
C SER A 218 -8.53 1.72 -22.16
N ARG A 219 -8.47 0.48 -22.65
CA ARG A 219 -9.56 -0.49 -22.58
C ARG A 219 -9.10 -1.93 -22.79
N ILE A 220 -9.96 -2.86 -22.40
CA ILE A 220 -9.87 -4.29 -22.73
C ILE A 220 -10.58 -4.51 -24.06
N LEU A 221 -10.07 -5.40 -24.89
CA LEU A 221 -10.65 -5.81 -26.16
C LEU A 221 -11.43 -7.11 -25.98
N PHE A 222 -12.63 -7.18 -26.55
CA PHE A 222 -13.51 -8.33 -26.41
C PHE A 222 -13.93 -8.92 -27.76
N GLU A 223 -14.09 -10.22 -27.81
CA GLU A 223 -14.89 -10.97 -28.78
C GLU A 223 -16.09 -11.53 -28.01
N GLN A 224 -17.27 -10.93 -28.22
CA GLN A 224 -18.47 -11.16 -27.39
C GLN A 224 -18.16 -10.92 -25.88
N THR A 225 -18.20 -11.96 -25.07
CA THR A 225 -17.88 -11.93 -23.62
C THR A 225 -16.48 -12.43 -23.30
N ARG A 226 -15.66 -12.75 -24.30
CA ARG A 226 -14.27 -13.18 -24.10
C ARG A 226 -13.31 -12.01 -24.21
N ALA A 227 -12.50 -11.78 -23.20
CA ALA A 227 -11.38 -10.83 -23.26
C ALA A 227 -10.27 -11.41 -24.14
N VAL A 228 -9.92 -10.72 -25.23
CA VAL A 228 -8.93 -11.14 -26.22
C VAL A 228 -7.68 -10.26 -26.25
N GLY A 229 -7.65 -9.19 -25.48
CA GLY A 229 -6.49 -8.29 -25.45
C GLY A 229 -6.75 -6.97 -24.74
N ILE A 230 -5.82 -6.05 -24.94
CA ILE A 230 -5.88 -4.67 -24.44
C ILE A 230 -5.48 -3.67 -25.51
N GLU A 231 -5.95 -2.44 -25.37
CA GLU A 231 -5.55 -1.31 -26.22
C GLU A 231 -4.97 -0.19 -25.37
N SER A 232 -3.88 0.42 -25.84
CA SER A 232 -3.28 1.59 -25.20
C SER A 232 -3.93 2.89 -25.65
N THR A 233 -3.74 3.98 -24.89
CA THR A 233 -4.17 5.34 -25.29
C THR A 233 -3.50 5.84 -26.55
N LYS A 234 -2.45 5.18 -27.02
CA LYS A 234 -1.75 5.46 -28.27
C LYS A 234 -2.25 4.60 -29.46
N GLY A 235 -3.24 3.71 -29.21
CA GLY A 235 -3.77 2.81 -30.22
C GLY A 235 -2.95 1.50 -30.41
N ASP A 236 -1.93 1.24 -29.59
CA ASP A 236 -1.25 -0.05 -29.62
C ASP A 236 -2.16 -1.15 -29.08
N LYS A 237 -2.22 -2.29 -29.77
CA LYS A 237 -3.04 -3.44 -29.43
C LYS A 237 -2.18 -4.65 -29.09
N PHE A 238 -2.48 -5.27 -27.96
CA PHE A 238 -1.85 -6.48 -27.49
C PHE A 238 -2.93 -7.56 -27.36
N PHE A 239 -2.77 -8.67 -28.05
CA PHE A 239 -3.74 -9.78 -28.06
C PHE A 239 -3.26 -10.95 -27.22
N ALA A 240 -4.16 -11.51 -26.42
CA ALA A 240 -3.92 -12.67 -25.57
C ALA A 240 -4.49 -13.95 -26.19
N ASN A 241 -3.67 -15.01 -26.28
CA ASN A 241 -4.16 -16.34 -26.67
C ASN A 241 -4.94 -17.01 -25.54
N GLN A 242 -4.55 -16.79 -24.29
CA GLN A 242 -5.12 -17.43 -23.11
C GLN A 242 -5.89 -16.45 -22.24
N GLU A 243 -5.21 -15.56 -21.51
CA GLU A 243 -5.88 -14.66 -20.56
C GLU A 243 -5.27 -13.25 -20.54
N VAL A 244 -6.12 -12.28 -20.23
CA VAL A 244 -5.76 -10.92 -19.78
C VAL A 244 -5.89 -10.87 -18.27
N ILE A 245 -4.88 -10.39 -17.56
CA ILE A 245 -4.87 -10.26 -16.12
C ILE A 245 -4.68 -8.78 -15.74
N ILE A 246 -5.62 -8.20 -15.03
CA ILE A 246 -5.57 -6.80 -14.58
C ILE A 246 -4.84 -6.73 -13.24
N CYS A 247 -3.84 -5.83 -13.15
CA CYS A 247 -3.03 -5.59 -11.96
C CYS A 247 -2.82 -4.08 -11.73
N GLN A 248 -3.89 -3.25 -11.89
CA GLN A 248 -3.80 -1.78 -11.83
C GLN A 248 -4.11 -1.18 -10.44
N GLY A 249 -4.34 -2.04 -9.43
CA GLY A 249 -4.62 -1.64 -8.06
C GLY A 249 -6.05 -1.13 -7.85
N ALA A 250 -6.34 -0.74 -6.60
CA ALA A 250 -7.71 -0.45 -6.14
C ALA A 250 -8.41 0.71 -6.88
N PHE A 251 -7.67 1.60 -7.55
CA PHE A 251 -8.26 2.71 -8.30
C PHE A 251 -8.28 2.43 -9.81
N GLY A 252 -7.17 1.97 -10.37
CA GLY A 252 -7.06 1.75 -11.81
C GLY A 252 -7.82 0.52 -12.30
N THR A 253 -7.91 -0.55 -11.50
CA THR A 253 -8.62 -1.77 -11.87
C THR A 253 -10.11 -1.54 -12.09
N PRO A 254 -10.90 -0.98 -11.14
CA PRO A 254 -12.30 -0.69 -11.40
C PRO A 254 -12.50 0.35 -12.51
N GLN A 255 -11.61 1.33 -12.63
CA GLN A 255 -11.64 2.28 -13.73
C GLN A 255 -11.52 1.59 -15.09
N LEU A 256 -10.52 0.73 -15.27
CA LEU A 256 -10.32 -0.01 -16.52
C LEU A 256 -11.49 -0.95 -16.84
N LEU A 257 -12.04 -1.66 -15.85
CA LEU A 257 -13.21 -2.50 -16.01
C LEU A 257 -14.41 -1.66 -16.53
N MET A 258 -14.70 -0.54 -15.88
CA MET A 258 -15.82 0.35 -16.28
C MET A 258 -15.61 0.96 -17.67
N LEU A 259 -14.40 1.46 -17.98
CA LEU A 259 -14.08 1.99 -19.32
C LEU A 259 -14.21 0.92 -20.43
N SER A 260 -14.14 -0.35 -20.03
CA SER A 260 -14.25 -1.50 -20.94
C SER A 260 -15.66 -2.10 -20.97
N GLY A 261 -16.66 -1.44 -20.36
CA GLY A 261 -18.06 -1.90 -20.38
C GLY A 261 -18.41 -2.94 -19.30
N ILE A 262 -17.57 -3.13 -18.28
CA ILE A 262 -17.83 -4.05 -17.15
C ILE A 262 -18.06 -3.22 -15.89
N GLY A 263 -19.27 -3.25 -15.34
CA GLY A 263 -19.63 -2.48 -14.14
C GLY A 263 -21.12 -2.15 -14.09
N PRO A 264 -21.56 -1.26 -13.18
CA PRO A 264 -22.97 -0.90 -13.05
C PRO A 264 -23.51 -0.26 -14.34
N SER A 265 -24.44 -0.95 -15.02
CA SER A 265 -24.93 -0.59 -16.36
C SER A 265 -25.45 0.84 -16.43
N HIS A 266 -26.21 1.30 -15.43
CA HIS A 266 -26.74 2.67 -15.41
C HIS A 266 -25.59 3.71 -15.40
N HIS A 267 -24.55 3.47 -14.60
CA HIS A 267 -23.37 4.35 -14.52
C HIS A 267 -22.58 4.36 -15.84
N LEU A 268 -22.40 3.19 -16.47
CA LEU A 268 -21.71 3.09 -17.76
C LEU A 268 -22.45 3.88 -18.86
N LEU A 269 -23.78 3.69 -18.96
CA LEU A 269 -24.62 4.39 -19.92
C LEU A 269 -24.59 5.91 -19.74
N SER A 270 -24.54 6.41 -18.47
CA SER A 270 -24.43 7.85 -18.20
C SER A 270 -23.12 8.47 -18.71
N HIS A 271 -22.11 7.64 -18.99
CA HIS A 271 -20.82 8.05 -19.58
C HIS A 271 -20.69 7.68 -21.06
N GLY A 272 -21.79 7.25 -21.73
CA GLY A 272 -21.79 6.84 -23.12
C GLY A 272 -21.08 5.51 -23.40
N ILE A 273 -20.84 4.70 -22.35
CA ILE A 273 -20.18 3.39 -22.47
C ILE A 273 -21.25 2.31 -22.54
N LYS A 274 -21.22 1.50 -23.62
CA LYS A 274 -22.13 0.37 -23.79
C LYS A 274 -21.74 -0.75 -22.80
N PRO A 275 -22.67 -1.20 -21.92
CA PRO A 275 -22.40 -2.32 -21.02
C PRO A 275 -22.19 -3.63 -21.80
N ILE A 276 -21.13 -4.36 -21.43
CA ILE A 276 -20.87 -5.75 -21.86
C ILE A 276 -21.33 -6.68 -20.75
N MET A 277 -21.05 -6.33 -19.48
CA MET A 277 -21.43 -7.09 -18.31
C MET A 277 -21.86 -6.16 -17.17
N ASP A 278 -23.08 -6.38 -16.67
CA ASP A 278 -23.60 -5.63 -15.52
C ASP A 278 -23.10 -6.27 -14.21
N LEU A 279 -22.05 -5.70 -13.64
CA LEU A 279 -21.48 -6.09 -12.36
C LEU A 279 -21.53 -4.90 -11.38
N GLN A 280 -22.53 -4.91 -10.50
CA GLN A 280 -22.78 -3.82 -9.55
C GLN A 280 -21.63 -3.57 -8.58
N GLY A 281 -20.85 -4.61 -8.25
CA GLY A 281 -19.72 -4.56 -7.32
C GLY A 281 -18.49 -3.83 -7.83
N VAL A 282 -18.36 -3.59 -9.15
CA VAL A 282 -17.19 -2.90 -9.71
C VAL A 282 -17.11 -1.47 -9.17
N GLY A 283 -16.00 -1.18 -8.50
CA GLY A 283 -15.72 0.10 -7.85
C GLY A 283 -16.49 0.33 -6.54
N GLN A 284 -17.25 -0.65 -6.03
CA GLN A 284 -17.85 -0.61 -4.70
C GLN A 284 -16.88 -1.16 -3.64
N ASN A 285 -17.25 -1.02 -2.36
CA ASN A 285 -16.51 -1.56 -1.22
C ASN A 285 -15.05 -1.06 -1.13
N LEU A 286 -14.78 0.17 -1.56
CA LEU A 286 -13.47 0.76 -1.33
C LEU A 286 -13.23 0.81 0.17
N ALA A 287 -12.34 -0.04 0.66
CA ALA A 287 -11.84 -0.03 2.03
C ALA A 287 -10.45 0.60 2.03
N ASP A 288 -10.15 1.38 3.06
CA ASP A 288 -8.82 1.95 3.28
C ASP A 288 -8.64 2.22 4.77
N HIS A 289 -7.43 2.01 5.28
CA HIS A 289 -7.12 2.40 6.63
C HIS A 289 -7.15 3.93 6.74
N ILE A 290 -7.83 4.45 7.75
CA ILE A 290 -7.77 5.88 8.09
C ILE A 290 -6.70 6.10 9.16
N ASP A 291 -5.94 7.16 9.01
CA ASP A 291 -4.81 7.50 9.87
C ASP A 291 -5.02 8.86 10.53
N VAL A 292 -4.55 9.00 11.76
CA VAL A 292 -4.55 10.25 12.53
C VAL A 292 -3.19 10.49 13.14
N SER A 293 -2.62 11.68 12.89
CA SER A 293 -1.27 12.02 13.34
C SER A 293 -1.30 12.95 14.55
N ILE A 294 -0.71 12.52 15.67
CA ILE A 294 -0.42 13.39 16.82
C ILE A 294 1.03 13.86 16.72
N GLN A 295 1.26 15.16 16.81
CA GLN A 295 2.56 15.77 16.64
C GLN A 295 3.13 16.26 17.98
N TYR A 296 4.36 15.86 18.30
CA TYR A 296 5.11 16.29 19.49
C TYR A 296 6.39 17.02 19.10
N GLY A 297 6.61 18.21 19.62
CA GLY A 297 7.89 18.93 19.42
C GLY A 297 9.05 18.20 20.10
N SER A 298 10.25 18.28 19.52
CA SER A 298 11.48 17.76 20.15
C SER A 298 12.27 18.89 20.83
N ARG A 299 12.83 18.60 22.00
CA ARG A 299 13.76 19.50 22.72
C ARG A 299 15.12 19.61 22.02
N SER A 300 15.44 18.69 21.11
CA SER A 300 16.72 18.68 20.39
C SER A 300 16.51 18.36 18.90
N MET A 301 17.09 19.19 18.03
CA MET A 301 17.13 18.95 16.58
C MET A 301 17.93 17.67 16.26
N ASP A 302 18.93 17.32 17.05
CA ASP A 302 19.79 16.17 16.76
C ASP A 302 19.09 14.82 16.92
N LEU A 303 18.00 14.78 17.68
CA LEU A 303 17.18 13.58 17.83
C LEU A 303 16.23 13.37 16.65
N SER A 304 15.85 14.46 15.97
CA SER A 304 14.90 14.40 14.85
C SER A 304 15.60 14.16 13.52
N ALA A 305 14.92 13.40 12.64
CA ALA A 305 15.32 13.25 11.24
C ALA A 305 15.22 14.57 10.44
N ALA A 306 14.49 15.56 10.94
CA ALA A 306 14.41 16.91 10.36
C ALA A 306 15.79 17.59 10.20
N LYS A 307 16.82 17.19 10.98
CA LYS A 307 18.20 17.67 10.81
C LYS A 307 18.77 17.43 9.42
N TYR A 308 18.29 16.39 8.70
CA TYR A 308 18.76 16.08 7.34
C TYR A 308 18.21 17.04 6.27
N GLN A 309 17.40 18.01 6.62
CA GLN A 309 17.04 19.14 5.75
C GLN A 309 18.18 20.18 5.63
N ARG A 310 19.17 20.15 6.53
CA ARG A 310 20.37 20.96 6.39
C ARG A 310 21.24 20.40 5.27
N LEU A 311 21.76 21.30 4.39
CA LEU A 311 22.54 20.91 3.20
C LEU A 311 23.76 20.05 3.53
N ASP A 312 24.51 20.41 4.60
CA ASP A 312 25.68 19.63 5.05
C ASP A 312 25.31 18.22 5.48
N LYS A 313 24.20 18.07 6.21
CA LYS A 313 23.69 16.76 6.68
C LYS A 313 23.08 15.94 5.53
N ALA A 314 22.35 16.59 4.61
CA ALA A 314 21.81 15.96 3.41
C ALA A 314 22.92 15.45 2.49
N ALA A 315 23.97 16.26 2.27
CA ALA A 315 25.11 15.85 1.45
C ALA A 315 25.86 14.65 2.06
N LEU A 316 26.09 14.68 3.39
CA LEU A 316 26.71 13.55 4.10
C LEU A 316 25.84 12.28 4.03
N LEU A 317 24.51 12.41 4.21
CA LEU A 317 23.56 11.31 4.10
C LEU A 317 23.61 10.69 2.70
N MET A 318 23.53 11.55 1.66
CA MET A 318 23.58 11.11 0.26
C MET A 318 24.92 10.45 -0.07
N GLY A 319 26.05 11.04 0.35
CA GLY A 319 27.38 10.50 0.14
C GLY A 319 27.57 9.12 0.77
N LYS A 320 27.18 8.94 2.03
CA LYS A 320 27.24 7.64 2.70
C LYS A 320 26.38 6.58 2.01
N TRP A 321 25.17 6.96 1.61
CA TRP A 321 24.29 6.05 0.92
C TRP A 321 24.82 5.65 -0.46
N LEU A 322 25.32 6.60 -1.25
CA LEU A 322 25.88 6.33 -2.58
C LEU A 322 27.11 5.42 -2.54
N LEU A 323 27.94 5.57 -1.50
CA LEU A 323 29.16 4.75 -1.36
C LEU A 323 28.87 3.27 -1.07
N ASN A 324 27.95 2.99 -0.14
CA ASN A 324 27.75 1.62 0.33
C ASN A 324 26.34 1.32 0.87
N GLY A 325 25.36 2.16 0.60
CA GLY A 325 23.99 2.01 1.10
C GLY A 325 23.84 2.22 2.62
N SER A 326 24.86 2.78 3.27
CA SER A 326 24.83 2.98 4.73
C SER A 326 24.24 4.32 5.16
N GLY A 327 24.11 4.47 6.47
CA GLY A 327 23.55 5.67 7.07
C GLY A 327 22.03 5.81 6.91
N PRO A 328 21.47 6.94 7.38
CA PRO A 328 20.01 7.13 7.41
C PRO A 328 19.33 7.13 6.04
N GLY A 329 20.06 7.42 4.96
CA GLY A 329 19.57 7.32 3.59
C GLY A 329 19.17 5.89 3.19
N GLY A 330 19.82 4.88 3.79
CA GLY A 330 19.59 3.46 3.52
C GLY A 330 18.50 2.80 4.36
N GLY A 331 17.72 3.54 5.14
CA GLY A 331 16.62 3.02 5.95
C GLY A 331 15.34 3.80 5.80
N SER A 332 14.20 3.17 6.14
CA SER A 332 12.90 3.82 6.25
C SER A 332 12.87 4.77 7.46
N LEU A 333 11.94 5.72 7.44
CA LEU A 333 11.58 6.52 8.61
C LEU A 333 10.70 5.74 9.60
N PHE A 334 10.03 4.70 9.13
CA PHE A 334 9.17 3.82 9.92
C PHE A 334 10.00 2.63 10.42
N SER A 335 10.53 2.73 11.61
CA SER A 335 11.37 1.67 12.21
C SER A 335 10.74 0.98 13.40
N THR A 336 9.74 1.61 14.02
CA THR A 336 9.04 1.11 15.20
C THR A 336 7.55 1.16 15.00
N VAL A 337 6.87 0.10 15.36
CA VAL A 337 5.41 -0.04 15.29
C VAL A 337 4.90 -0.56 16.63
N LEU A 338 3.72 -0.11 17.01
CA LEU A 338 2.91 -0.64 18.10
C LEU A 338 1.55 -1.07 17.52
N PHE A 339 1.14 -2.30 17.77
CA PHE A 339 -0.25 -2.71 17.60
C PHE A 339 -0.97 -2.65 18.95
N HIS A 340 -2.03 -1.87 19.00
CA HIS A 340 -2.84 -1.65 20.19
C HIS A 340 -4.23 -2.25 20.01
N ALA A 341 -4.61 -3.12 20.94
CA ALA A 341 -5.94 -3.68 21.01
C ALA A 341 -6.81 -2.85 21.95
N LEU A 342 -7.99 -2.49 21.48
CA LEU A 342 -8.98 -1.77 22.30
C LEU A 342 -9.90 -2.74 23.05
N GLU A 343 -10.17 -3.91 22.48
CA GLU A 343 -11.13 -4.89 23.01
C GLU A 343 -10.52 -6.30 23.06
N ASP A 344 -10.10 -6.87 21.94
CA ASP A 344 -9.54 -8.23 21.87
C ASP A 344 -8.03 -8.20 21.61
N PRO A 345 -7.21 -8.68 22.55
CA PRO A 345 -5.75 -8.74 22.38
C PRO A 345 -5.27 -9.51 21.13
N ASN A 346 -6.09 -10.39 20.58
CA ASN A 346 -5.74 -11.15 19.38
C ASN A 346 -6.10 -10.41 18.09
N MET A 347 -6.90 -9.34 18.18
CA MET A 347 -7.43 -8.60 17.05
C MET A 347 -7.20 -7.09 17.21
N PRO A 348 -5.94 -6.62 17.22
CA PRO A 348 -5.66 -5.20 17.44
C PRO A 348 -6.39 -4.33 16.41
N GLU A 349 -7.07 -3.30 16.89
CA GLU A 349 -7.80 -2.35 16.07
C GLU A 349 -6.92 -1.24 15.51
N LEU A 350 -5.77 -0.99 16.14
CA LEU A 350 -4.90 0.12 15.80
C LEU A 350 -3.48 -0.33 15.53
N GLN A 351 -2.90 0.16 14.43
CA GLN A 351 -1.47 0.11 14.14
C GLN A 351 -0.89 1.51 14.32
N VAL A 352 0.14 1.66 15.11
CA VAL A 352 0.73 2.96 15.44
C VAL A 352 2.16 3.02 14.94
N TYR A 353 2.46 4.02 14.14
CA TYR A 353 3.82 4.30 13.69
C TYR A 353 4.44 5.45 14.47
N MET A 354 5.68 5.32 14.86
CA MET A 354 6.47 6.42 15.38
C MET A 354 7.45 6.90 14.31
N THR A 355 7.31 8.17 13.92
CA THR A 355 8.21 8.81 12.97
C THR A 355 9.03 9.90 13.67
N PRO A 356 10.38 9.89 13.58
CA PRO A 356 11.23 10.83 14.32
C PRO A 356 11.33 12.21 13.66
N MET A 357 10.24 12.73 13.13
CA MET A 357 10.07 14.09 12.64
C MET A 357 8.57 14.39 12.48
N ILE A 358 8.24 15.67 12.39
CA ILE A 358 6.89 16.14 12.08
C ILE A 358 6.85 16.50 10.60
N PHE A 359 5.94 15.91 9.83
CA PHE A 359 5.65 16.32 8.46
C PHE A 359 4.87 17.65 8.45
N ASP A 360 5.05 18.46 7.42
CA ASP A 360 4.24 19.67 7.22
C ASP A 360 2.87 19.25 6.66
N GLU A 361 1.81 19.91 7.10
CA GLU A 361 0.44 19.67 6.62
C GLU A 361 0.32 19.76 5.09
N ASN A 362 1.09 20.67 4.46
CA ASN A 362 1.16 20.80 3.00
C ASN A 362 1.78 19.57 2.30
N PHE A 363 2.55 18.76 3.02
CA PHE A 363 3.10 17.50 2.48
C PHE A 363 2.03 16.41 2.41
N GLU A 364 1.15 16.36 3.40
CA GLU A 364 0.05 15.39 3.50
C GLU A 364 -1.11 15.75 2.55
N ASN A 365 -1.32 17.03 2.28
CA ASN A 365 -2.41 17.53 1.42
C ASN A 365 -2.08 17.62 -0.08
N GLY A 366 -0.90 17.18 -0.51
CA GLY A 366 -0.55 17.12 -1.93
C GLY A 366 -0.45 18.48 -2.66
N GLU A 367 -0.38 19.59 -1.96
CA GLU A 367 -0.26 20.95 -2.53
C GLU A 367 1.01 21.17 -3.39
N SER A 368 1.71 20.09 -3.67
CA SER A 368 2.91 20.13 -4.49
C SER A 368 2.62 20.11 -6.00
N GLU A 369 1.36 20.05 -6.44
CA GLU A 369 1.01 19.79 -7.83
C GLU A 369 1.44 20.87 -8.85
N SER A 370 1.63 22.10 -8.42
CA SER A 370 1.94 23.20 -9.36
C SER A 370 3.43 23.54 -9.52
N VAL A 371 4.35 22.87 -8.80
CA VAL A 371 5.76 23.26 -8.78
C VAL A 371 6.65 22.23 -9.47
N PRO A 372 7.38 22.60 -10.55
CA PRO A 372 8.31 21.71 -11.25
C PRO A 372 9.37 21.10 -10.31
N PHE A 373 9.78 19.85 -10.59
CA PHE A 373 10.71 19.07 -9.76
C PHE A 373 11.98 19.83 -9.36
N PHE A 374 12.63 20.54 -10.30
CA PHE A 374 13.82 21.34 -10.00
C PHE A 374 13.54 22.54 -9.09
N GLN A 375 12.36 23.14 -9.17
CA GLN A 375 11.95 24.17 -8.23
C GLN A 375 11.62 23.58 -6.85
N ARG A 376 11.05 22.34 -6.80
CA ARG A 376 10.87 21.59 -5.54
C ARG A 376 12.21 21.22 -4.92
N LEU A 377 13.15 20.73 -5.72
CA LEU A 377 14.51 20.44 -5.27
C LEU A 377 15.21 21.72 -4.83
N GLY A 378 15.11 22.79 -5.59
CA GLY A 378 15.64 24.12 -5.23
C GLY A 378 14.97 24.69 -3.97
N ARG A 379 13.65 24.59 -3.84
CA ARG A 379 12.92 24.96 -2.61
C ARG A 379 13.34 24.08 -1.43
N LYS A 380 13.53 22.77 -1.60
CA LYS A 380 13.98 21.85 -0.55
C LYS A 380 15.48 21.98 -0.22
N LEU A 381 16.32 22.34 -1.19
CA LEU A 381 17.78 22.43 -1.03
C LEU A 381 18.31 23.85 -0.80
N LEU A 382 17.65 24.88 -1.33
CA LEU A 382 18.18 26.26 -1.38
C LEU A 382 17.43 27.26 -0.50
N ILE A 383 16.33 26.88 0.16
CA ILE A 383 15.53 27.86 0.88
C ILE A 383 16.00 28.05 2.33
N ARG A 384 16.64 29.16 2.58
CA ARG A 384 16.60 29.86 3.86
C ARG A 384 15.13 30.20 4.16
N GLY A 385 14.42 29.32 4.89
CA GLY A 385 13.15 29.75 5.47
C GLY A 385 11.94 28.82 5.46
N ARG A 386 11.80 27.83 4.56
CA ARG A 386 10.68 26.85 4.65
C ARG A 386 11.21 25.46 4.94
N LYS A 387 11.00 24.98 6.15
CA LYS A 387 11.29 23.63 6.60
C LYS A 387 10.12 22.75 6.22
N VAL A 388 10.35 21.70 5.43
CA VAL A 388 9.34 20.69 5.03
C VAL A 388 9.00 19.77 6.20
N ALA A 389 9.88 19.64 7.19
CA ALA A 389 9.66 18.90 8.42
C ALA A 389 10.17 19.70 9.62
N LYS A 390 9.45 19.62 10.71
CA LYS A 390 9.81 20.26 11.98
C LYS A 390 10.50 19.25 12.90
N PRO A 391 11.40 19.69 13.81
CA PRO A 391 12.00 18.78 14.78
C PRO A 391 10.93 18.29 15.76
N GLY A 392 10.77 16.97 15.83
CA GLY A 392 9.76 16.38 16.69
C GLY A 392 9.59 14.90 16.43
N ILE A 393 8.51 14.38 16.93
CA ILE A 393 7.99 13.03 16.72
C ILE A 393 6.56 13.16 16.20
N GLN A 394 6.22 12.37 15.21
CA GLN A 394 4.84 12.16 14.77
C GLN A 394 4.41 10.74 15.13
N ILE A 395 3.26 10.62 15.75
CA ILE A 395 2.61 9.35 16.10
C ILE A 395 1.41 9.22 15.19
N ASP A 396 1.50 8.30 14.23
CA ASP A 396 0.45 8.01 13.26
C ASP A 396 -0.37 6.82 13.75
N ILE A 397 -1.65 7.03 14.02
CA ILE A 397 -2.61 6.05 14.54
C ILE A 397 -3.47 5.59 13.39
N ASN A 398 -3.23 4.39 12.91
CA ASN A 398 -3.86 3.80 11.74
C ASN A 398 -4.93 2.79 12.19
N GLN A 399 -6.19 3.03 11.80
CA GLN A 399 -7.30 2.12 12.11
C GLN A 399 -7.29 0.93 11.16
N GLU A 400 -7.24 -0.29 11.70
CA GLU A 400 -7.00 -1.51 10.93
C GLU A 400 -8.25 -2.12 10.29
N ARG A 401 -9.40 -1.91 10.87
CA ARG A 401 -10.67 -2.49 10.40
C ARG A 401 -11.80 -1.45 10.39
N PRO A 402 -11.69 -0.39 9.55
CA PRO A 402 -12.74 0.60 9.44
C PRO A 402 -14.07 -0.03 9.00
N LYS A 403 -15.16 0.50 9.52
CA LYS A 403 -16.54 0.11 9.17
C LYS A 403 -17.11 0.96 8.03
N SER A 404 -16.46 2.07 7.74
CA SER A 404 -16.80 2.93 6.61
C SER A 404 -16.25 2.34 5.32
N PHE A 405 -17.08 2.28 4.29
CA PHE A 405 -16.72 1.83 2.96
C PHE A 405 -17.12 2.88 1.93
N GLY A 406 -16.33 2.97 0.91
CA GLY A 406 -16.48 3.93 -0.15
C GLY A 406 -16.66 3.33 -1.53
N SER A 407 -16.34 4.13 -2.54
CA SER A 407 -16.46 3.71 -3.94
C SER A 407 -15.46 4.41 -4.86
N VAL A 408 -15.21 3.77 -6.00
CA VAL A 408 -14.49 4.33 -7.15
C VAL A 408 -15.45 4.34 -8.34
N ARG A 409 -15.66 5.50 -8.98
CA ARG A 409 -16.55 5.68 -10.12
C ARG A 409 -15.85 6.41 -11.25
N LEU A 410 -16.33 6.25 -12.47
CA LEU A 410 -15.85 7.08 -13.57
C LEU A 410 -16.26 8.55 -13.34
N LEU A 411 -15.33 9.45 -13.58
CA LEU A 411 -15.62 10.87 -13.73
C LEU A 411 -15.86 11.22 -15.21
N SER A 412 -15.29 10.43 -16.12
CA SER A 412 -15.32 10.63 -17.57
C SER A 412 -15.05 9.30 -18.28
N SER A 413 -15.47 9.19 -19.55
CA SER A 413 -15.06 8.11 -20.46
C SER A 413 -13.64 8.29 -21.02
N ASP A 414 -12.96 9.41 -20.72
CA ASP A 414 -11.55 9.62 -21.06
C ASP A 414 -10.65 8.82 -20.10
N PRO A 415 -9.86 7.84 -20.59
CA PRO A 415 -8.98 7.02 -19.76
C PRO A 415 -7.85 7.80 -19.06
N LEU A 416 -7.57 9.03 -19.49
CA LEU A 416 -6.54 9.89 -18.89
C LEU A 416 -7.07 10.73 -17.72
N LYS A 417 -8.40 10.78 -17.51
CA LYS A 417 -9.00 11.43 -16.35
C LYS A 417 -9.02 10.49 -15.16
N HIS A 418 -8.62 10.99 -14.01
CA HIS A 418 -8.69 10.23 -12.76
C HIS A 418 -10.14 9.85 -12.44
N PRO A 419 -10.39 8.70 -11.83
CA PRO A 419 -11.71 8.32 -11.37
C PRO A 419 -12.13 9.20 -10.18
N LYS A 420 -13.44 9.28 -9.95
CA LYS A 420 -14.02 9.81 -8.72
C LYS A 420 -13.75 8.80 -7.60
N ILE A 421 -12.92 9.18 -6.63
CA ILE A 421 -12.55 8.36 -5.47
C ILE A 421 -13.26 8.91 -4.24
N ASP A 422 -14.08 8.09 -3.63
CA ASP A 422 -14.82 8.42 -2.41
C ASP A 422 -14.58 7.34 -1.36
N PRO A 423 -13.62 7.52 -0.45
CA PRO A 423 -13.41 6.56 0.64
C PRO A 423 -14.50 6.59 1.69
N ASN A 424 -15.30 7.67 1.76
CA ASN A 424 -16.39 7.84 2.72
C ASN A 424 -15.92 7.70 4.19
N TYR A 425 -14.74 8.26 4.49
CA TYR A 425 -14.11 8.16 5.81
C TYR A 425 -15.00 8.67 6.94
N LEU A 426 -14.98 7.97 8.07
CA LEU A 426 -15.71 8.28 9.31
C LEU A 426 -17.24 8.36 9.13
N TYR A 427 -17.80 7.81 8.06
CA TYR A 427 -19.24 7.72 7.86
C TYR A 427 -19.91 6.87 8.94
N ASP A 428 -19.28 5.77 9.33
CA ASP A 428 -19.66 4.98 10.49
C ASP A 428 -19.05 5.61 11.76
N SER A 429 -19.88 6.00 12.69
CA SER A 429 -19.43 6.68 13.91
C SER A 429 -18.53 5.83 14.82
N ARG A 430 -18.55 4.50 14.65
CA ARG A 430 -17.66 3.58 15.39
C ARG A 430 -16.20 3.82 15.03
N ASP A 431 -15.90 4.19 13.78
CA ASP A 431 -14.54 4.48 13.33
C ASP A 431 -13.97 5.69 14.08
N LEU A 432 -14.77 6.74 14.23
CA LEU A 432 -14.38 7.92 15.00
C LEU A 432 -14.17 7.60 16.50
N ALA A 433 -15.05 6.78 17.07
CA ALA A 433 -14.95 6.38 18.48
C ALA A 433 -13.69 5.55 18.77
N GLU A 434 -13.30 4.65 17.87
CA GLU A 434 -12.05 3.89 17.95
C GLU A 434 -10.82 4.80 17.88
N LEU A 435 -10.81 5.77 16.96
CA LEU A 435 -9.71 6.73 16.84
C LEU A 435 -9.58 7.64 18.07
N VAL A 436 -10.69 8.07 18.68
CA VAL A 436 -10.67 8.83 19.95
C VAL A 436 -10.02 8.02 21.08
N LYS A 437 -10.38 6.73 21.20
CA LYS A 437 -9.73 5.82 22.16
C LYS A 437 -8.23 5.69 21.86
N GLY A 438 -7.88 5.55 20.59
CA GLY A 438 -6.49 5.46 20.14
C GLY A 438 -5.66 6.70 20.47
N VAL A 439 -6.21 7.89 20.26
CA VAL A 439 -5.56 9.16 20.64
C VAL A 439 -5.29 9.20 22.15
N LYS A 440 -6.29 8.84 22.97
CA LYS A 440 -6.16 8.81 24.44
C LYS A 440 -5.07 7.82 24.86
N ALA A 441 -5.09 6.60 24.34
CA ALA A 441 -4.09 5.57 24.65
C ALA A 441 -2.65 5.99 24.23
N MET A 442 -2.50 6.61 23.07
CA MET A 442 -1.18 7.07 22.64
C MET A 442 -0.66 8.27 23.44
N ARG A 443 -1.55 9.13 23.95
CA ARG A 443 -1.16 10.19 24.91
C ARG A 443 -0.60 9.60 26.21
N GLU A 444 -1.18 8.50 26.71
CA GLU A 444 -0.67 7.78 27.89
C GLU A 444 0.73 7.21 27.63
N VAL A 445 0.98 6.62 26.47
CA VAL A 445 2.32 6.16 26.06
C VAL A 445 3.29 7.33 25.98
N MET A 446 2.91 8.44 25.35
CA MET A 446 3.79 9.58 25.14
C MET A 446 4.03 10.42 26.40
N ALA A 447 3.21 10.25 27.45
CA ALA A 447 3.42 10.84 28.77
C ALA A 447 4.47 10.11 29.62
N GLN A 448 4.84 8.87 29.26
CA GLN A 448 5.78 8.07 30.04
C GLN A 448 7.18 8.73 30.09
N PRO A 449 7.91 8.64 31.24
CA PRO A 449 9.21 9.32 31.44
C PRO A 449 10.24 9.00 30.38
N GLU A 450 10.27 7.75 29.88
CA GLU A 450 11.28 7.29 28.90
C GLU A 450 11.21 8.07 27.57
N ILE A 451 10.05 8.55 27.15
CA ILE A 451 9.88 9.31 25.90
C ILE A 451 9.65 10.81 26.17
N SER A 452 8.85 11.19 27.18
CA SER A 452 8.44 12.56 27.45
C SER A 452 9.62 13.50 27.74
N GLN A 453 10.72 12.99 28.31
CA GLN A 453 11.96 13.76 28.54
C GLN A 453 12.55 14.40 27.29
N TYR A 454 12.25 13.84 26.09
CA TYR A 454 12.74 14.36 24.80
C TYR A 454 11.76 15.33 24.13
N LEU A 455 10.56 15.47 24.65
CA LEU A 455 9.45 16.18 24.03
C LEU A 455 9.25 17.57 24.65
N SER A 456 8.76 18.49 23.82
CA SER A 456 8.37 19.86 24.23
C SER A 456 6.86 20.10 24.16
N GLY A 457 6.06 19.02 24.29
CA GLY A 457 4.59 19.04 24.24
C GLY A 457 4.03 18.87 22.83
N GLU A 458 2.72 18.66 22.77
CA GLU A 458 1.95 18.53 21.52
C GLU A 458 2.00 19.80 20.68
N LYS A 459 1.80 19.67 19.36
CA LYS A 459 1.87 20.77 18.38
C LYS A 459 0.61 20.81 17.51
N GLY A 460 0.42 21.95 16.84
CA GLY A 460 -0.73 22.17 15.96
C GLY A 460 -2.04 22.14 16.75
N VAL A 461 -3.06 21.57 16.13
CA VAL A 461 -4.42 21.46 16.71
C VAL A 461 -4.46 20.61 17.99
N TRP A 462 -3.53 19.68 18.13
CA TRP A 462 -3.47 18.77 19.29
C TRP A 462 -3.08 19.46 20.59
N ALA A 463 -2.32 20.57 20.52
CA ALA A 463 -1.89 21.30 21.71
C ALA A 463 -3.06 21.84 22.56
N ASN A 464 -4.23 22.02 21.97
CA ASN A 464 -5.43 22.54 22.61
C ASN A 464 -6.59 21.52 22.70
N ALA A 465 -6.41 20.32 22.18
CA ALA A 465 -7.45 19.28 22.13
C ALA A 465 -7.50 18.47 23.45
N ASN A 466 -8.08 19.04 24.52
CA ASN A 466 -8.13 18.44 25.86
C ASN A 466 -9.44 17.69 26.15
N THR A 467 -10.55 18.17 25.59
CA THR A 467 -11.86 17.52 25.72
C THR A 467 -12.09 16.54 24.58
N GLU A 468 -13.04 15.63 24.75
CA GLU A 468 -13.40 14.66 23.71
C GLU A 468 -13.88 15.35 22.42
N ASN A 469 -14.67 16.42 22.54
CA ASN A 469 -15.13 17.20 21.38
C ASN A 469 -13.98 17.88 20.63
N GLU A 470 -12.97 18.38 21.33
CA GLU A 470 -11.76 18.96 20.75
C GLU A 470 -10.90 17.89 20.06
N ILE A 471 -10.79 16.68 20.65
CA ILE A 471 -10.14 15.52 20.03
C ILE A 471 -10.87 15.14 18.75
N ILE A 472 -12.19 15.05 18.74
CA ILE A 472 -13.00 14.77 17.55
C ILE A 472 -12.77 15.83 16.48
N SER A 473 -12.74 17.11 16.85
CA SER A 473 -12.45 18.20 15.92
C SER A 473 -11.05 18.07 15.30
N ALA A 474 -10.04 17.77 16.13
CA ALA A 474 -8.66 17.55 15.68
C ALA A 474 -8.55 16.33 14.75
N ILE A 475 -9.24 15.24 15.03
CA ILE A 475 -9.31 14.06 14.14
C ILE A 475 -9.89 14.48 12.78
N ARG A 476 -11.03 15.16 12.74
CA ARG A 476 -11.66 15.61 11.48
C ARG A 476 -10.78 16.54 10.67
N GLU A 477 -9.96 17.34 11.34
CA GLU A 477 -9.03 18.29 10.72
C GLU A 477 -7.77 17.61 10.19
N THR A 478 -7.26 16.57 10.86
CA THR A 478 -5.94 16.00 10.57
C THR A 478 -5.98 14.60 9.97
N ALA A 479 -7.11 13.86 10.05
CA ALA A 479 -7.18 12.51 9.53
C ALA A 479 -6.89 12.45 8.02
N TYR A 480 -6.21 11.39 7.60
CA TYR A 480 -5.81 11.15 6.21
C TYR A 480 -5.79 9.63 5.92
N THR A 481 -5.30 9.24 4.76
CA THR A 481 -5.24 7.85 4.31
C THR A 481 -4.01 7.12 4.85
N GLY A 482 -4.17 5.87 5.30
CA GLY A 482 -3.05 4.94 5.53
C GLY A 482 -2.40 4.43 4.23
N HIS A 483 -2.93 4.86 3.07
CA HIS A 483 -2.49 4.44 1.74
C HIS A 483 -2.67 2.94 1.44
N HIS A 484 -3.69 2.32 2.02
CA HIS A 484 -3.99 0.90 1.89
C HIS A 484 -5.33 0.60 1.18
N PRO A 485 -5.73 1.32 0.09
CA PRO A 485 -7.01 1.07 -0.55
C PRO A 485 -7.07 -0.33 -1.18
N CYS A 486 -8.21 -1.01 -0.98
CA CYS A 486 -8.47 -2.35 -1.48
C CYS A 486 -9.96 -2.60 -1.78
N SER A 487 -10.31 -3.82 -2.18
CA SER A 487 -11.67 -4.40 -2.26
C SER A 487 -12.60 -3.83 -3.33
N THR A 488 -12.13 -3.01 -4.26
CA THR A 488 -12.95 -2.35 -5.30
C THR A 488 -13.34 -3.23 -6.48
N ALA A 489 -12.84 -4.46 -6.53
CA ALA A 489 -13.23 -5.53 -7.47
C ALA A 489 -13.13 -6.87 -6.73
N ARG A 490 -13.76 -6.95 -5.55
CA ARG A 490 -13.54 -8.02 -4.59
C ARG A 490 -13.97 -9.40 -5.09
N MET A 491 -13.24 -10.44 -4.69
CA MET A 491 -13.69 -11.81 -4.85
C MET A 491 -14.78 -12.15 -3.82
N GLY A 492 -15.65 -13.10 -4.19
CA GLY A 492 -16.72 -13.58 -3.32
C GLY A 492 -17.36 -14.86 -3.85
N VAL A 493 -18.32 -15.41 -3.12
CA VAL A 493 -19.09 -16.59 -3.51
C VAL A 493 -20.18 -16.23 -4.53
N ASN A 494 -20.76 -17.24 -5.21
CA ASN A 494 -21.77 -17.00 -6.24
C ASN A 494 -23.05 -16.34 -5.72
N SER A 495 -23.39 -16.50 -4.45
CA SER A 495 -24.54 -15.87 -3.82
C SER A 495 -24.31 -14.39 -3.48
N ASP A 496 -23.05 -13.91 -3.52
CA ASP A 496 -22.74 -12.51 -3.26
C ASP A 496 -22.84 -11.70 -4.56
N VAL A 497 -23.97 -11.06 -4.76
CA VAL A 497 -24.28 -10.23 -5.96
C VAL A 497 -23.35 -9.03 -6.13
N ASN A 498 -22.65 -8.62 -5.09
CA ASN A 498 -21.67 -7.54 -5.11
C ASN A 498 -20.24 -8.03 -5.34
N SER A 499 -20.01 -9.34 -5.48
CA SER A 499 -18.70 -9.84 -5.85
C SER A 499 -18.43 -9.67 -7.35
N VAL A 500 -17.24 -9.20 -7.68
CA VAL A 500 -16.78 -9.02 -9.06
C VAL A 500 -16.06 -10.26 -9.57
N LEU A 501 -15.37 -10.97 -8.67
CA LEU A 501 -14.53 -12.12 -8.99
C LEU A 501 -15.02 -13.38 -8.26
N ASP A 502 -14.69 -14.53 -8.85
CA ASP A 502 -14.77 -15.82 -8.16
C ASP A 502 -13.52 -16.05 -7.26
N ASP A 503 -13.49 -17.20 -6.57
CA ASP A 503 -12.36 -17.63 -5.72
C ASP A 503 -11.07 -17.95 -6.50
N LYS A 504 -11.14 -17.98 -7.84
CA LYS A 504 -10.00 -18.12 -8.75
C LYS A 504 -9.58 -16.81 -9.39
N LEU A 505 -10.09 -15.67 -8.87
CA LEU A 505 -9.82 -14.31 -9.36
C LEU A 505 -10.34 -14.05 -10.79
N LYS A 506 -11.23 -14.87 -11.35
CA LYS A 506 -11.86 -14.67 -12.66
C LYS A 506 -12.99 -13.66 -12.55
N VAL A 507 -13.07 -12.73 -13.51
CA VAL A 507 -14.19 -11.79 -13.60
C VAL A 507 -15.45 -12.54 -13.97
N ARG A 508 -16.51 -12.38 -13.18
CA ARG A 508 -17.78 -13.08 -13.37
C ARG A 508 -18.43 -12.74 -14.70
N GLY A 509 -18.90 -13.77 -15.40
CA GLY A 509 -19.56 -13.63 -16.70
C GLY A 509 -18.64 -13.25 -17.86
N ILE A 510 -17.33 -13.13 -17.65
CA ILE A 510 -16.33 -12.80 -18.67
C ILE A 510 -15.31 -13.93 -18.77
N GLU A 511 -15.11 -14.44 -19.98
CA GLU A 511 -14.07 -15.42 -20.25
C GLU A 511 -12.72 -14.75 -20.48
N GLY A 512 -11.63 -15.43 -20.11
CA GLY A 512 -10.26 -15.00 -20.40
C GLY A 512 -9.83 -13.72 -19.66
N LEU A 513 -10.51 -13.35 -18.56
CA LEU A 513 -10.21 -12.14 -17.77
C LEU A 513 -10.08 -12.45 -16.28
N ARG A 514 -8.98 -12.00 -15.66
CA ARG A 514 -8.76 -12.04 -14.21
C ARG A 514 -8.35 -10.67 -13.66
N VAL A 515 -8.49 -10.54 -12.34
CA VAL A 515 -7.91 -9.42 -11.57
C VAL A 515 -7.01 -10.00 -10.48
N CYS A 516 -5.79 -9.47 -10.37
CA CYS A 516 -4.85 -9.92 -9.34
C CYS A 516 -4.08 -8.71 -8.77
N ASP A 517 -4.70 -8.01 -7.83
CA ASP A 517 -4.12 -6.91 -7.05
C ASP A 517 -4.97 -6.65 -5.79
N ALA A 518 -4.73 -5.54 -5.08
CA ALA A 518 -5.45 -5.21 -3.86
C ALA A 518 -6.96 -5.03 -4.06
N SER A 519 -7.42 -4.68 -5.28
CA SER A 519 -8.86 -4.57 -5.56
C SER A 519 -9.62 -5.88 -5.41
N ALA A 520 -8.93 -7.02 -5.60
CA ALA A 520 -9.50 -8.37 -5.50
C ALA A 520 -9.71 -8.85 -4.05
N MET A 521 -9.11 -8.20 -3.06
CA MET A 521 -9.25 -8.59 -1.66
C MET A 521 -10.71 -8.51 -1.22
N PRO A 522 -11.25 -9.54 -0.52
CA PRO A 522 -12.64 -9.55 -0.04
C PRO A 522 -12.91 -8.46 0.99
N THR A 523 -11.97 -8.30 1.91
CA THR A 523 -12.01 -7.32 3.02
C THR A 523 -10.63 -6.73 3.25
N GLN A 524 -10.58 -5.62 3.97
CA GLN A 524 -9.34 -5.07 4.52
C GLN A 524 -8.68 -6.09 5.46
N ILE A 525 -7.36 -6.06 5.56
CA ILE A 525 -6.55 -6.88 6.47
C ILE A 525 -5.84 -6.00 7.49
N THR A 526 -5.45 -6.58 8.60
CA THR A 526 -4.62 -5.93 9.63
C THR A 526 -3.20 -5.70 9.10
N GLY A 527 -2.74 -4.45 9.11
CA GLY A 527 -1.41 -4.06 8.65
C GLY A 527 -1.32 -3.75 7.14
N ASN A 528 -0.10 -3.66 6.66
CA ASN A 528 0.22 -3.17 5.34
C ASN A 528 -0.06 -4.21 4.23
N LEU A 529 -0.59 -3.79 3.08
CA LEU A 529 -1.08 -4.70 2.05
C LEU A 529 0.01 -5.37 1.20
N TYR A 530 1.25 -4.86 1.18
CA TYR A 530 2.26 -5.25 0.19
C TYR A 530 2.58 -6.74 0.20
N ALA A 531 2.84 -7.33 1.37
CA ALA A 531 3.15 -8.76 1.49
C ALA A 531 1.98 -9.64 0.99
N THR A 532 0.76 -9.29 1.36
CA THR A 532 -0.46 -10.02 0.95
C THR A 532 -0.68 -9.94 -0.56
N VAL A 533 -0.55 -8.75 -1.16
CA VAL A 533 -0.67 -8.58 -2.62
C VAL A 533 0.36 -9.44 -3.38
N ILE A 534 1.59 -9.52 -2.86
CA ILE A 534 2.61 -10.40 -3.45
C ILE A 534 2.24 -11.88 -3.29
N ALA A 535 1.79 -12.31 -2.10
CA ALA A 535 1.37 -13.69 -1.88
C ALA A 535 0.17 -14.09 -2.76
N MET A 536 -0.79 -13.18 -2.96
CA MET A 536 -1.89 -13.36 -3.90
C MET A 536 -1.38 -13.57 -5.33
N ALA A 537 -0.42 -12.77 -5.79
CA ALA A 537 0.17 -12.89 -7.13
C ALA A 537 0.96 -14.21 -7.30
N GLU A 538 1.69 -14.61 -6.26
CA GLU A 538 2.37 -15.90 -6.21
C GLU A 538 1.37 -17.07 -6.36
N LYS A 539 0.25 -17.03 -5.64
CA LYS A 539 -0.81 -18.03 -5.70
C LYS A 539 -1.56 -18.00 -7.03
N ALA A 540 -1.87 -16.81 -7.53
CA ALA A 540 -2.54 -16.64 -8.83
C ALA A 540 -1.72 -17.23 -9.98
N ALA A 541 -0.39 -17.13 -9.94
CA ALA A 541 0.46 -17.75 -10.96
C ALA A 541 0.29 -19.28 -11.00
N ASP A 542 0.24 -19.95 -9.85
CA ASP A 542 0.00 -21.39 -9.78
C ASP A 542 -1.40 -21.75 -10.28
N MET A 543 -2.42 -20.98 -9.91
CA MET A 543 -3.79 -21.16 -10.41
C MET A 543 -3.90 -21.03 -11.93
N ILE A 544 -3.24 -20.03 -12.53
CA ILE A 544 -3.26 -19.75 -13.98
C ILE A 544 -2.56 -20.89 -14.74
N LEU A 545 -1.44 -21.39 -14.22
CA LEU A 545 -0.67 -22.47 -14.84
C LEU A 545 -1.24 -23.86 -14.55
N GLY A 546 -2.34 -23.98 -13.76
CA GLY A 546 -2.94 -25.25 -13.38
C GLY A 546 -2.08 -26.11 -12.45
N PHE A 547 -1.16 -25.49 -11.70
CA PHE A 547 -0.33 -26.20 -10.73
C PHE A 547 -1.14 -26.57 -9.49
N THR A 548 -0.78 -27.70 -8.89
CA THR A 548 -1.31 -28.07 -7.56
C THR A 548 -0.94 -26.95 -6.56
N PRO A 549 -1.92 -26.44 -5.78
CA PRO A 549 -1.64 -25.46 -4.73
C PRO A 549 -0.55 -25.98 -3.78
N LEU A 550 0.28 -25.08 -3.28
CA LEU A 550 1.25 -25.43 -2.24
C LEU A 550 0.50 -25.98 -1.02
N SER A 551 1.05 -27.03 -0.42
CA SER A 551 0.43 -27.67 0.75
C SER A 551 0.21 -26.66 1.87
N SER A 552 -1.02 -26.55 2.34
CA SER A 552 -1.40 -25.73 3.48
C SER A 552 -0.60 -26.13 4.73
N LYS A 553 -0.30 -25.16 5.58
CA LYS A 553 0.39 -25.40 6.85
C LYS A 553 -0.63 -25.47 7.97
N ASN A 554 -0.68 -26.58 8.68
CA ASN A 554 -1.57 -26.70 9.83
C ASN A 554 -1.07 -25.79 10.97
N LEU A 555 -1.84 -24.78 11.34
CA LEU A 555 -1.49 -23.85 12.41
C LEU A 555 -1.43 -24.49 13.78
N LYS A 556 -2.08 -25.67 13.97
CA LYS A 556 -1.98 -26.43 15.22
C LYS A 556 -0.65 -27.15 15.37
N ASP A 557 0.09 -27.31 14.27
CA ASP A 557 1.44 -27.90 14.26
C ASP A 557 2.51 -26.77 14.27
N LEU A 558 2.09 -25.53 14.34
CA LEU A 558 2.89 -24.31 14.46
C LEU A 558 2.85 -23.73 15.88
#